data_19da19e95a7ae2f509ae4658a22c5722
#
_entry.id   19da19e95a7ae2f509ae4658a22c5722
#
_cell.length_a   1.000
_cell.length_b   1.000
_cell.length_c   1.000
_cell.angle_alpha   90.00
_cell.angle_beta   90.00
_cell.angle_gamma   90.00
#
_symmetry.space_group_name_H-M   'P 1'
#
loop_
_entity.id
_entity.type
_entity.pdbx_description
1 polymer ?
#
loop_
_entity_poly.entity_id
_entity_poly.type
_entity_poly.pdbx_seq_one_letter_code
_entity_poly.pdbx_strand_id
1 'polypeptide(L)'
;MIFLYKGFDKNGKKVKARIEATDLEEAKRKIRARGIIYQSIEESGVSFWEKINFKRKRQLNAKNLANLSRNLAIYLRSGIPIVNVIRLAKSQYENEPLMVDFLTSLETSMDEGKSYYAALESQEIIDLPVFYKQSIKVAQESGNLSEVLFEMARFIEEQDKVAGKVKQALVYPMFIIIISIIMVAFMLTTVVPKITGMFVQLKQELPAITRAVIATGDFLGEYWLYISVFIIIITALFQFFLQANRAFKYIYDKFLLSLPLFGKVIQTFELARFSYITSVLVKSGVTFVHAVKLASNILDNVVIKDEFVKASKEVVEGKKFSTSLSKYGKHVDKSFIQAIALGEETSEVALVMQNLADLYFEENRSKIDLFLSLLEPVLILFVGITIGVIVVAMLLPIFSMNIGKM
;
A
#
# COMPACT_ATOMS: atom_id res chain seq x y z
N MET A 1 25.81 -17.42 -21.39
CA MET A 1 26.69 -16.37 -20.80
C MET A 1 26.31 -15.02 -21.41
N ILE A 2 26.48 -13.92 -20.65
CA ILE A 2 26.19 -12.56 -21.16
C ILE A 2 27.52 -11.88 -21.43
N PHE A 3 27.68 -11.37 -22.65
CA PHE A 3 28.88 -10.63 -23.07
C PHE A 3 28.53 -9.15 -23.23
N LEU A 4 29.35 -8.28 -22.65
CA LEU A 4 29.28 -6.83 -22.82
C LEU A 4 30.24 -6.44 -23.95
N TYR A 5 29.73 -5.76 -24.98
CA TYR A 5 30.60 -5.30 -26.06
C TYR A 5 30.52 -3.79 -26.24
N LYS A 6 31.65 -3.22 -26.65
CA LYS A 6 31.80 -1.84 -27.11
C LYS A 6 32.27 -1.87 -28.56
N GLY A 7 31.69 -1.06 -29.41
CA GLY A 7 32.04 -1.01 -30.82
C GLY A 7 31.40 0.19 -31.54
N PHE A 8 31.40 0.13 -32.85
CA PHE A 8 30.82 1.14 -33.74
C PHE A 8 29.83 0.48 -34.69
N ASP A 9 28.74 1.13 -34.96
CA ASP A 9 27.80 0.73 -35.98
C ASP A 9 28.31 1.13 -37.37
N LYS A 10 27.55 0.75 -38.43
CA LYS A 10 27.90 1.06 -39.82
C LYS A 10 28.04 2.58 -40.09
N ASN A 11 27.47 3.41 -39.25
CA ASN A 11 27.48 4.86 -39.35
C ASN A 11 28.57 5.52 -38.47
N GLY A 12 29.47 4.74 -37.87
CA GLY A 12 30.52 5.24 -37.00
C GLY A 12 30.09 5.66 -35.60
N LYS A 13 28.83 5.40 -35.21
CA LYS A 13 28.30 5.75 -33.88
C LYS A 13 28.74 4.72 -32.86
N LYS A 14 29.23 5.17 -31.70
CA LYS A 14 29.63 4.29 -30.59
C LYS A 14 28.41 3.54 -30.03
N VAL A 15 28.51 2.22 -29.97
CA VAL A 15 27.50 1.32 -29.40
C VAL A 15 28.12 0.57 -28.23
N LYS A 16 27.42 0.58 -27.10
CA LYS A 16 27.71 -0.27 -25.94
C LYS A 16 26.45 -1.05 -25.61
N ALA A 17 26.48 -2.37 -25.78
CA ALA A 17 25.32 -3.21 -25.55
C ALA A 17 25.72 -4.60 -25.02
N ARG A 18 24.72 -5.42 -24.67
CA ARG A 18 24.88 -6.77 -24.18
C ARG A 18 24.38 -7.77 -25.21
N ILE A 19 24.99 -8.94 -25.24
CA ILE A 19 24.56 -10.04 -26.10
C ILE A 19 24.65 -11.37 -25.33
N GLU A 20 23.65 -12.21 -25.49
CA GLU A 20 23.64 -13.56 -24.92
C GLU A 20 24.22 -14.54 -25.93
N ALA A 21 25.20 -15.31 -25.50
CA ALA A 21 25.84 -16.35 -26.26
C ALA A 21 26.33 -17.50 -25.36
N THR A 22 26.47 -18.68 -25.92
CA THR A 22 26.98 -19.85 -25.20
C THR A 22 28.48 -19.74 -24.94
N ASP A 23 29.21 -19.12 -25.88
CA ASP A 23 30.63 -18.85 -25.80
C ASP A 23 31.03 -17.51 -26.46
N LEU A 24 32.30 -17.13 -26.33
CA LEU A 24 32.85 -15.91 -26.89
C LEU A 24 32.82 -15.86 -28.42
N GLU A 25 32.96 -16.99 -29.07
CA GLU A 25 32.96 -17.06 -30.55
C GLU A 25 31.55 -16.89 -31.10
N GLU A 26 30.53 -17.43 -30.45
CA GLU A 26 29.14 -17.16 -30.77
C GLU A 26 28.77 -15.69 -30.55
N ALA A 27 29.25 -15.10 -29.46
CA ALA A 27 29.06 -13.66 -29.19
C ALA A 27 29.64 -12.81 -30.34
N LYS A 28 30.86 -13.07 -30.75
CA LYS A 28 31.53 -12.40 -31.88
C LYS A 28 30.74 -12.54 -33.19
N ARG A 29 30.25 -13.74 -33.49
CA ARG A 29 29.43 -14.00 -34.72
C ARG A 29 28.13 -13.18 -34.66
N LYS A 30 27.42 -13.20 -33.55
CA LYS A 30 26.16 -12.46 -33.35
C LYS A 30 26.36 -10.95 -33.47
N ILE A 31 27.46 -10.40 -32.95
CA ILE A 31 27.78 -8.96 -33.00
C ILE A 31 28.09 -8.56 -34.47
N ARG A 32 28.90 -9.35 -35.18
CA ARG A 32 29.20 -9.11 -36.60
C ARG A 32 27.96 -9.21 -37.48
N ALA A 33 27.07 -10.15 -37.19
CA ALA A 33 25.80 -10.29 -37.94
C ALA A 33 24.90 -9.04 -37.78
N ARG A 34 25.03 -8.30 -36.70
CA ARG A 34 24.35 -7.01 -36.49
C ARG A 34 25.05 -5.80 -37.13
N GLY A 35 26.13 -6.06 -37.87
CA GLY A 35 26.90 -5.03 -38.58
C GLY A 35 27.70 -4.11 -37.65
N ILE A 36 28.03 -4.57 -36.43
CA ILE A 36 28.78 -3.81 -35.45
C ILE A 36 30.24 -4.28 -35.44
N ILE A 37 31.16 -3.33 -35.60
CA ILE A 37 32.61 -3.55 -35.44
C ILE A 37 32.92 -3.37 -33.96
N TYR A 38 33.17 -4.47 -33.25
CA TYR A 38 33.47 -4.43 -31.81
C TYR A 38 34.93 -4.05 -31.55
N GLN A 39 35.14 -3.22 -30.52
CA GLN A 39 36.45 -2.80 -30.02
C GLN A 39 36.89 -3.65 -28.82
N SER A 40 35.95 -3.99 -27.94
CA SER A 40 36.17 -4.89 -26.80
C SER A 40 34.92 -5.75 -26.55
N ILE A 41 35.17 -7.01 -26.16
CA ILE A 41 34.12 -7.92 -25.70
C ILE A 41 34.64 -8.50 -24.39
N GLU A 42 33.89 -8.29 -23.33
CA GLU A 42 34.21 -8.77 -21.98
C GLU A 42 33.08 -9.70 -21.53
N GLU A 43 33.45 -10.84 -20.95
CA GLU A 43 32.48 -11.69 -20.28
C GLU A 43 31.98 -10.95 -19.04
N SER A 44 30.71 -10.56 -19.06
CA SER A 44 30.09 -9.94 -17.91
C SER A 44 29.85 -11.04 -16.87
N GLY A 45 30.81 -11.19 -15.97
CA GLY A 45 30.55 -11.94 -14.75
C GLY A 45 29.32 -11.33 -14.10
N VAL A 46 28.27 -12.11 -13.90
CA VAL A 46 27.02 -11.66 -13.27
C VAL A 46 27.39 -11.09 -11.92
N SER A 47 27.48 -9.76 -11.82
CA SER A 47 27.73 -9.08 -10.55
C SER A 47 26.68 -9.55 -9.56
N PHE A 48 27.10 -9.92 -8.34
CA PHE A 48 26.19 -10.29 -7.25
C PHE A 48 25.06 -9.27 -7.08
N TRP A 49 25.31 -8.00 -7.38
CA TRP A 49 24.33 -6.90 -7.40
C TRP A 49 23.34 -6.96 -8.57
N GLU A 50 23.66 -7.60 -9.71
CA GLU A 50 22.69 -7.80 -10.81
C GLU A 50 21.73 -8.97 -10.54
N LYS A 51 22.13 -9.97 -9.74
CA LYS A 51 21.21 -11.00 -9.22
C LYS A 51 20.20 -10.44 -8.20
N ILE A 52 20.49 -9.29 -7.59
CA ILE A 52 19.61 -8.57 -6.67
C ILE A 52 18.72 -7.55 -7.42
N ASN A 53 18.97 -7.28 -8.67
CA ASN A 53 18.03 -6.57 -9.53
C ASN A 53 16.81 -7.48 -9.85
N PHE A 54 16.06 -7.83 -8.81
CA PHE A 54 14.63 -8.08 -8.98
C PHE A 54 14.10 -6.89 -9.78
N LYS A 55 13.66 -7.09 -11.01
CA LYS A 55 12.79 -6.15 -11.73
C LYS A 55 11.53 -6.02 -10.88
N ARG A 56 11.58 -5.15 -9.89
CA ARG A 56 10.45 -4.93 -8.99
C ARG A 56 9.39 -4.28 -9.86
N LYS A 57 8.32 -5.01 -10.15
CA LYS A 57 7.17 -4.45 -10.84
C LYS A 57 6.79 -3.14 -10.17
N ARG A 58 6.57 -2.10 -10.95
CA ARG A 58 6.21 -0.79 -10.40
C ARG A 58 4.75 -0.80 -10.01
N GLN A 59 4.42 -0.23 -8.86
CA GLN A 59 3.02 -0.05 -8.48
C GLN A 59 2.43 1.10 -9.29
N LEU A 60 1.27 0.85 -9.87
CA LEU A 60 0.49 1.89 -10.52
C LEU A 60 -0.27 2.68 -9.45
N ASN A 61 -0.36 4.00 -9.64
CA ASN A 61 -1.22 4.83 -8.79
C ASN A 61 -2.68 4.34 -8.93
N ALA A 62 -3.38 4.20 -7.80
CA ALA A 62 -4.78 3.76 -7.76
C ALA A 62 -5.67 4.58 -8.70
N LYS A 63 -5.48 5.90 -8.74
CA LYS A 63 -6.21 6.81 -9.64
C LYS A 63 -6.01 6.45 -11.11
N ASN A 64 -4.76 6.15 -11.53
CA ASN A 64 -4.46 5.79 -12.91
C ASN A 64 -5.06 4.42 -13.28
N LEU A 65 -5.03 3.46 -12.36
CA LEU A 65 -5.68 2.15 -12.57
C LEU A 65 -7.21 2.28 -12.67
N ALA A 66 -7.82 3.09 -11.82
CA ALA A 66 -9.25 3.36 -11.87
C ALA A 66 -9.66 4.04 -13.19
N ASN A 67 -8.92 5.08 -13.60
CA ASN A 67 -9.17 5.79 -14.86
C ASN A 67 -9.02 4.88 -16.08
N LEU A 68 -7.93 4.11 -16.12
CA LEU A 68 -7.72 3.12 -17.18
C LEU A 68 -8.89 2.13 -17.26
N SER A 69 -9.25 1.52 -16.12
CA SER A 69 -10.33 0.54 -16.07
C SER A 69 -11.67 1.13 -16.52
N ARG A 70 -11.96 2.38 -16.12
CA ARG A 70 -13.17 3.11 -16.53
C ARG A 70 -13.18 3.37 -18.04
N ASN A 71 -12.06 3.83 -18.60
CA ASN A 71 -11.96 4.11 -20.03
C ASN A 71 -12.12 2.83 -20.86
N LEU A 72 -11.44 1.74 -20.44
CA LEU A 72 -11.60 0.43 -21.07
C LEU A 72 -13.09 -0.03 -21.02
N ALA A 73 -13.75 0.12 -19.87
CA ALA A 73 -15.16 -0.25 -19.70
C ALA A 73 -16.07 0.52 -20.66
N ILE A 74 -15.87 1.84 -20.77
CA ILE A 74 -16.68 2.71 -21.64
C ILE A 74 -16.53 2.29 -23.11
N TYR A 75 -15.31 2.05 -23.57
CA TYR A 75 -15.06 1.65 -24.96
C TYR A 75 -15.60 0.26 -25.26
N LEU A 76 -15.46 -0.69 -24.32
CA LEU A 76 -16.05 -2.04 -24.45
C LEU A 76 -17.56 -2.01 -24.52
N ARG A 77 -18.23 -1.15 -23.72
CA ARG A 77 -19.68 -0.95 -23.78
C ARG A 77 -20.14 -0.39 -25.14
N SER A 78 -19.27 0.32 -25.84
CA SER A 78 -19.53 0.80 -27.21
C SER A 78 -19.32 -0.27 -28.28
N GLY A 79 -19.03 -1.52 -27.88
CA GLY A 79 -18.84 -2.64 -28.81
C GLY A 79 -17.45 -2.72 -29.45
N ILE A 80 -16.50 -1.91 -29.01
CA ILE A 80 -15.12 -1.93 -29.55
C ILE A 80 -14.39 -3.16 -29.02
N PRO A 81 -13.76 -3.97 -29.88
CA PRO A 81 -12.98 -5.14 -29.47
C PRO A 81 -11.84 -4.73 -28.52
N ILE A 82 -11.56 -5.55 -27.49
CA ILE A 82 -10.60 -5.23 -26.41
C ILE A 82 -9.21 -4.86 -26.91
N VAL A 83 -8.71 -5.48 -27.99
CA VAL A 83 -7.39 -5.15 -28.60
C VAL A 83 -7.38 -3.69 -29.07
N ASN A 84 -8.44 -3.26 -29.76
CA ASN A 84 -8.57 -1.88 -30.23
C ASN A 84 -8.76 -0.89 -29.07
N VAL A 85 -9.45 -1.32 -28.00
CA VAL A 85 -9.60 -0.54 -26.77
C VAL A 85 -8.24 -0.28 -26.12
N ILE A 86 -7.35 -1.27 -26.07
CA ILE A 86 -5.99 -1.11 -25.53
C ILE A 86 -5.18 -0.11 -26.39
N ARG A 87 -5.30 -0.19 -27.73
CA ARG A 87 -4.65 0.78 -28.64
C ARG A 87 -5.14 2.22 -28.41
N LEU A 88 -6.47 2.39 -28.27
CA LEU A 88 -7.07 3.69 -27.95
C LEU A 88 -6.62 4.21 -26.58
N ALA A 89 -6.59 3.34 -25.56
CA ALA A 89 -6.11 3.71 -24.26
C ALA A 89 -4.63 4.17 -24.29
N LYS A 90 -3.78 3.48 -25.07
CA LYS A 90 -2.36 3.83 -25.20
C LYS A 90 -2.16 5.28 -25.70
N SER A 91 -2.96 5.74 -26.64
CA SER A 91 -2.88 7.12 -27.16
C SER A 91 -3.23 8.18 -26.10
N GLN A 92 -4.02 7.85 -25.10
CA GLN A 92 -4.37 8.79 -24.01
C GLN A 92 -3.24 8.98 -22.98
N TYR A 93 -2.31 8.02 -22.91
CA TYR A 93 -1.22 8.01 -21.94
C TYR A 93 0.16 8.30 -22.57
N GLU A 94 0.22 8.94 -23.76
CA GLU A 94 1.47 9.22 -24.47
C GLU A 94 2.53 9.94 -23.63
N ASN A 95 2.11 10.74 -22.66
CA ASN A 95 3.01 11.48 -21.76
C ASN A 95 3.43 10.67 -20.51
N GLU A 96 2.95 9.44 -20.34
CA GLU A 96 3.24 8.58 -19.20
C GLU A 96 4.01 7.32 -19.63
N PRO A 97 5.35 7.34 -19.68
CA PRO A 97 6.15 6.24 -20.23
C PRO A 97 5.83 4.86 -19.62
N LEU A 98 5.58 4.81 -18.31
CA LEU A 98 5.23 3.55 -17.62
C LEU A 98 3.91 2.95 -18.15
N MET A 99 2.91 3.80 -18.39
CA MET A 99 1.60 3.39 -18.93
C MET A 99 1.73 2.95 -20.40
N VAL A 100 2.52 3.68 -21.19
CA VAL A 100 2.79 3.32 -22.59
C VAL A 100 3.47 1.95 -22.67
N ASP A 101 4.52 1.72 -21.87
CA ASP A 101 5.22 0.42 -21.83
C ASP A 101 4.27 -0.71 -21.44
N PHE A 102 3.45 -0.48 -20.40
CA PHE A 102 2.47 -1.45 -19.94
C PHE A 102 1.43 -1.79 -21.00
N LEU A 103 0.78 -0.78 -21.59
CA LEU A 103 -0.24 -0.96 -22.62
C LEU A 103 0.34 -1.58 -23.89
N THR A 104 1.59 -1.24 -24.26
CA THR A 104 2.30 -1.86 -25.38
C THR A 104 2.58 -3.34 -25.12
N SER A 105 2.95 -3.71 -23.88
CA SER A 105 3.14 -5.12 -23.50
C SER A 105 1.83 -5.92 -23.60
N LEU A 106 0.70 -5.32 -23.19
CA LEU A 106 -0.61 -5.94 -23.32
C LEU A 106 -1.01 -6.10 -24.80
N GLU A 107 -0.86 -5.03 -25.60
CA GLU A 107 -1.14 -5.05 -27.02
C GLU A 107 -0.37 -6.17 -27.73
N THR A 108 0.95 -6.21 -27.54
CA THR A 108 1.81 -7.24 -28.14
C THR A 108 1.37 -8.65 -27.75
N SER A 109 1.11 -8.89 -26.47
CA SER A 109 0.66 -10.21 -25.99
C SER A 109 -0.70 -10.61 -26.58
N MET A 110 -1.61 -9.65 -26.77
CA MET A 110 -2.93 -9.91 -27.34
C MET A 110 -2.87 -10.08 -28.88
N ASP A 111 -1.99 -9.36 -29.56
CA ASP A 111 -1.72 -9.59 -31.00
C ASP A 111 -1.08 -10.96 -31.25
N GLU A 112 -0.34 -11.52 -30.25
CA GLU A 112 0.14 -12.92 -30.26
C GLU A 112 -0.97 -13.95 -29.98
N GLY A 113 -2.23 -13.52 -29.78
CA GLY A 113 -3.38 -14.38 -29.54
C GLY A 113 -3.67 -14.68 -28.04
N LYS A 114 -2.96 -14.08 -27.11
CA LYS A 114 -3.30 -14.25 -25.69
C LYS A 114 -4.60 -13.51 -25.34
N SER A 115 -5.35 -14.06 -24.39
CA SER A 115 -6.49 -13.37 -23.81
C SER A 115 -6.06 -12.15 -22.97
N TYR A 116 -6.95 -11.19 -22.74
CA TYR A 116 -6.64 -9.99 -21.92
C TYR A 116 -6.15 -10.36 -20.52
N TYR A 117 -6.78 -11.35 -19.87
CA TYR A 117 -6.29 -11.86 -18.59
C TYR A 117 -4.89 -12.46 -18.69
N ALA A 118 -4.64 -13.28 -19.69
CA ALA A 118 -3.32 -13.89 -19.88
C ALA A 118 -2.23 -12.84 -20.18
N ALA A 119 -2.56 -11.78 -20.92
CA ALA A 119 -1.67 -10.65 -21.14
C ALA A 119 -1.39 -9.89 -19.83
N LEU A 120 -2.41 -9.61 -18.99
CA LEU A 120 -2.25 -9.00 -17.67
C LEU A 120 -1.41 -9.85 -16.71
N GLU A 121 -1.53 -11.16 -16.77
CA GLU A 121 -0.76 -12.07 -15.89
C GLU A 121 0.70 -12.19 -16.33
N SER A 122 0.95 -12.23 -17.64
CA SER A 122 2.30 -12.42 -18.20
C SER A 122 3.16 -11.15 -18.22
N GLN A 123 2.59 -9.94 -18.08
CA GLN A 123 3.36 -8.71 -18.08
C GLN A 123 4.20 -8.56 -16.79
N GLU A 124 5.39 -7.94 -16.91
CA GLU A 124 6.35 -7.74 -15.81
C GLU A 124 6.57 -6.27 -15.44
N ILE A 125 5.76 -5.35 -15.98
CA ILE A 125 5.98 -3.90 -15.86
C ILE A 125 5.29 -3.35 -14.61
N ILE A 126 3.99 -3.70 -14.43
CA ILE A 126 3.14 -3.17 -13.34
C ILE A 126 2.71 -4.31 -12.42
N ASP A 127 2.80 -4.05 -11.12
CA ASP A 127 2.21 -4.92 -10.11
C ASP A 127 0.74 -4.55 -9.92
N LEU A 128 -0.14 -5.40 -10.43
CA LEU A 128 -1.59 -5.24 -10.32
C LEU A 128 -2.11 -5.98 -9.09
N PRO A 129 -3.07 -5.40 -8.36
CA PRO A 129 -3.69 -6.07 -7.23
C PRO A 129 -4.27 -7.44 -7.60
N VAL A 130 -4.12 -8.41 -6.72
CA VAL A 130 -4.59 -9.79 -6.97
C VAL A 130 -6.09 -9.81 -7.25
N PHE A 131 -6.88 -9.03 -6.49
CA PHE A 131 -8.32 -8.94 -6.69
C PHE A 131 -8.67 -8.46 -8.11
N TYR A 132 -7.96 -7.44 -8.62
CA TYR A 132 -8.18 -6.90 -9.95
C TYR A 132 -7.97 -7.97 -11.03
N LYS A 133 -6.85 -8.68 -10.98
CA LYS A 133 -6.53 -9.75 -11.95
C LYS A 133 -7.55 -10.89 -11.89
N GLN A 134 -7.95 -11.32 -10.70
CA GLN A 134 -8.92 -12.39 -10.54
C GLN A 134 -10.32 -11.98 -11.02
N SER A 135 -10.73 -10.76 -10.75
CA SER A 135 -12.01 -10.23 -11.26
C SER A 135 -12.04 -10.17 -12.79
N ILE A 136 -10.93 -9.73 -13.41
CA ILE A 136 -10.80 -9.71 -14.88
C ILE A 136 -10.84 -11.13 -15.48
N LYS A 137 -10.19 -12.10 -14.82
CA LYS A 137 -10.25 -13.50 -15.24
C LYS A 137 -11.69 -13.98 -15.38
N VAL A 138 -12.43 -13.83 -14.29
CA VAL A 138 -13.83 -14.27 -14.24
C VAL A 138 -14.71 -13.48 -15.20
N ALA A 139 -14.49 -12.18 -15.29
CA ALA A 139 -15.20 -11.30 -16.21
C ALA A 139 -15.01 -11.71 -17.69
N GLN A 140 -13.82 -12.12 -18.04
CA GLN A 140 -13.54 -12.60 -19.39
C GLN A 140 -14.20 -13.96 -19.66
N GLU A 141 -14.19 -14.87 -18.68
CA GLU A 141 -14.85 -16.18 -18.78
C GLU A 141 -16.39 -16.05 -18.87
N SER A 142 -16.97 -15.06 -18.18
CA SER A 142 -18.43 -14.81 -18.20
C SER A 142 -18.92 -13.87 -19.33
N GLY A 143 -17.99 -13.27 -20.09
CA GLY A 143 -18.32 -12.31 -21.15
C GLY A 143 -18.71 -10.90 -20.65
N ASN A 144 -18.64 -10.62 -19.34
CA ASN A 144 -19.07 -9.37 -18.72
C ASN A 144 -17.92 -8.42 -18.37
N LEU A 145 -16.86 -8.41 -19.23
CA LEU A 145 -15.63 -7.68 -18.97
C LEU A 145 -15.85 -6.16 -18.79
N SER A 146 -16.74 -5.57 -19.57
CA SER A 146 -17.03 -4.13 -19.48
C SER A 146 -17.65 -3.73 -18.14
N GLU A 147 -18.59 -4.53 -17.63
CA GLU A 147 -19.27 -4.27 -16.37
C GLU A 147 -18.29 -4.41 -15.19
N VAL A 148 -17.53 -5.50 -15.16
CA VAL A 148 -16.55 -5.74 -14.10
C VAL A 148 -15.45 -4.68 -14.10
N LEU A 149 -14.94 -4.26 -15.25
CA LEU A 149 -13.97 -3.17 -15.34
C LEU A 149 -14.51 -1.85 -14.78
N PHE A 150 -15.79 -1.55 -15.05
CA PHE A 150 -16.44 -0.36 -14.54
C PHE A 150 -16.57 -0.40 -13.01
N GLU A 151 -17.02 -1.53 -12.49
CA GLU A 151 -17.15 -1.72 -11.04
C GLU A 151 -15.78 -1.74 -10.35
N MET A 152 -14.75 -2.36 -10.95
CA MET A 152 -13.38 -2.29 -10.42
C MET A 152 -12.85 -0.86 -10.39
N ALA A 153 -13.12 -0.07 -11.44
CA ALA A 153 -12.76 1.35 -11.44
C ALA A 153 -13.41 2.10 -10.28
N ARG A 154 -14.70 1.89 -10.07
CA ARG A 154 -15.46 2.50 -8.96
C ARG A 154 -14.90 2.10 -7.60
N PHE A 155 -14.60 0.82 -7.42
CA PHE A 155 -14.04 0.30 -6.17
C PHE A 155 -12.67 0.92 -5.84
N ILE A 156 -11.76 0.94 -6.83
CA ILE A 156 -10.42 1.50 -6.66
C ILE A 156 -10.51 3.01 -6.39
N GLU A 157 -11.41 3.71 -7.07
CA GLU A 157 -11.64 5.15 -6.85
C GLU A 157 -12.16 5.44 -5.43
N GLU A 158 -13.09 4.63 -4.92
CA GLU A 158 -13.58 4.78 -3.55
C GLU A 158 -12.47 4.53 -2.51
N GLN A 159 -11.60 3.53 -2.74
CA GLN A 159 -10.43 3.31 -1.90
C GLN A 159 -9.45 4.49 -1.95
N ASP A 160 -9.19 5.03 -3.14
CA ASP A 160 -8.29 6.18 -3.33
C ASP A 160 -8.86 7.45 -2.66
N LYS A 161 -10.17 7.68 -2.73
CA LYS A 161 -10.84 8.77 -2.02
C LYS A 161 -10.65 8.68 -0.50
N VAL A 162 -10.79 7.49 0.08
CA VAL A 162 -10.56 7.28 1.52
C VAL A 162 -9.10 7.53 1.87
N ALA A 163 -8.16 6.97 1.11
CA ALA A 163 -6.74 7.19 1.30
C ALA A 163 -6.36 8.68 1.15
N GLY A 164 -6.95 9.36 0.18
CA GLY A 164 -6.80 10.79 -0.04
C GLY A 164 -7.28 11.64 1.12
N LYS A 165 -8.46 11.33 1.68
CA LYS A 165 -8.98 12.00 2.89
C LYS A 165 -8.04 11.83 4.09
N VAL A 166 -7.56 10.61 4.34
CA VAL A 166 -6.61 10.35 5.43
C VAL A 166 -5.32 11.17 5.23
N LYS A 167 -4.79 11.18 4.00
CA LYS A 167 -3.59 11.94 3.66
C LYS A 167 -3.79 13.45 3.87
N GLN A 168 -4.92 13.98 3.42
CA GLN A 168 -5.27 15.39 3.59
C GLN A 168 -5.43 15.77 5.07
N ALA A 169 -6.12 14.93 5.85
CA ALA A 169 -6.33 15.18 7.26
C ALA A 169 -5.04 15.10 8.09
N LEU A 170 -4.03 14.36 7.64
CA LEU A 170 -2.72 14.29 8.30
C LEU A 170 -1.80 15.50 8.02
N VAL A 171 -2.15 16.37 7.08
CA VAL A 171 -1.32 17.56 6.76
C VAL A 171 -1.21 18.49 7.97
N TYR A 172 -2.33 18.81 8.61
CA TYR A 172 -2.37 19.69 9.78
C TYR A 172 -1.63 19.10 11.00
N PRO A 173 -1.86 17.85 11.42
CA PRO A 173 -1.05 17.18 12.41
C PRO A 173 0.45 17.20 12.15
N MET A 174 0.85 16.92 10.91
CA MET A 174 2.26 16.95 10.53
C MET A 174 2.88 18.34 10.67
N PHE A 175 2.14 19.39 10.29
CA PHE A 175 2.56 20.77 10.46
C PHE A 175 2.76 21.12 11.96
N ILE A 176 1.79 20.76 12.83
CA ILE A 176 1.91 20.97 14.27
C ILE A 176 3.14 20.26 14.85
N ILE A 177 3.37 19.00 14.46
CA ILE A 177 4.52 18.21 14.92
C ILE A 177 5.82 18.89 14.51
N ILE A 178 5.94 19.33 13.26
CA ILE A 178 7.14 20.01 12.74
C ILE A 178 7.41 21.30 13.53
N ILE A 179 6.41 22.15 13.71
CA ILE A 179 6.54 23.40 14.47
C ILE A 179 6.92 23.11 15.92
N SER A 180 6.31 22.10 16.51
CA SER A 180 6.61 21.70 17.91
C SER A 180 8.05 21.21 18.07
N ILE A 181 8.56 20.41 17.11
CA ILE A 181 9.94 19.96 17.11
C ILE A 181 10.90 21.15 17.00
N ILE A 182 10.62 22.10 16.10
CA ILE A 182 11.42 23.32 15.94
C ILE A 182 11.42 24.14 17.24
N MET A 183 10.25 24.31 17.87
CA MET A 183 10.12 25.07 19.11
C MET A 183 10.86 24.40 20.27
N VAL A 184 10.72 23.10 20.44
CA VAL A 184 11.45 22.32 21.45
C VAL A 184 12.96 22.37 21.21
N ALA A 185 13.41 22.19 19.98
CA ALA A 185 14.82 22.29 19.61
C ALA A 185 15.37 23.69 19.94
N PHE A 186 14.65 24.75 19.57
CA PHE A 186 15.04 26.12 19.89
C PHE A 186 15.13 26.34 21.43
N MET A 187 14.17 25.85 22.17
CA MET A 187 14.19 25.96 23.63
C MET A 187 15.40 25.23 24.23
N LEU A 188 15.65 24.00 23.81
CA LEU A 188 16.76 23.18 24.33
C LEU A 188 18.15 23.71 23.93
N THR A 189 18.30 24.26 22.71
CA THR A 189 19.60 24.74 22.23
C THR A 189 19.93 26.17 22.59
N THR A 190 18.91 27.04 22.78
CA THR A 190 19.12 28.48 22.98
C THR A 190 18.72 28.95 24.40
N VAL A 191 17.57 28.51 24.89
CA VAL A 191 17.03 29.05 26.17
C VAL A 191 17.58 28.30 27.35
N VAL A 192 17.57 26.97 27.34
CA VAL A 192 18.07 26.11 28.42
C VAL A 192 19.53 26.40 28.77
N PRO A 193 20.49 26.48 27.81
CA PRO A 193 21.89 26.77 28.15
C PRO A 193 22.10 28.13 28.82
N LYS A 194 21.32 29.15 28.43
CA LYS A 194 21.40 30.48 29.07
C LYS A 194 21.01 30.41 30.55
N ILE A 195 19.94 29.71 30.86
CA ILE A 195 19.46 29.54 32.25
C ILE A 195 20.48 28.69 33.06
N THR A 196 20.94 27.59 32.48
CA THR A 196 21.94 26.72 33.11
C THR A 196 23.23 27.47 33.42
N GLY A 197 23.71 28.33 32.50
CA GLY A 197 24.89 29.15 32.70
C GLY A 197 24.77 30.10 33.91
N MET A 198 23.59 30.68 34.15
CA MET A 198 23.34 31.52 35.33
C MET A 198 23.46 30.72 36.63
N PHE A 199 22.96 29.49 36.68
CA PHE A 199 23.02 28.62 37.86
C PHE A 199 24.46 28.16 38.16
N VAL A 200 25.23 27.82 37.15
CA VAL A 200 26.66 27.47 37.29
C VAL A 200 27.44 28.63 37.90
N GLN A 201 27.16 29.88 37.47
CA GLN A 201 27.82 31.08 38.02
C GLN A 201 27.44 31.32 39.51
N LEU A 202 26.21 30.97 39.88
CA LEU A 202 25.73 31.11 41.24
C LEU A 202 26.08 29.92 42.16
N LYS A 203 26.77 28.88 41.63
CA LYS A 203 27.12 27.64 42.34
C LYS A 203 25.90 26.95 42.98
N GLN A 204 24.73 27.04 42.37
CA GLN A 204 23.51 26.41 42.81
C GLN A 204 23.22 25.15 42.02
N GLU A 205 22.64 24.14 42.66
CA GLU A 205 22.23 22.91 42.00
C GLU A 205 20.93 23.12 41.19
N LEU A 206 20.91 22.56 40.01
CA LEU A 206 19.72 22.58 39.16
C LEU A 206 18.63 21.65 39.71
N PRO A 207 17.36 22.04 39.68
CA PRO A 207 16.23 21.17 40.02
C PRO A 207 16.23 19.90 39.19
N ALA A 208 15.70 18.79 39.74
CA ALA A 208 15.71 17.48 39.09
C ALA A 208 15.00 17.48 37.72
N ILE A 209 13.87 18.20 37.59
CA ILE A 209 13.12 18.35 36.33
C ILE A 209 13.98 19.04 35.26
N THR A 210 14.68 20.12 35.63
CA THR A 210 15.57 20.85 34.73
C THR A 210 16.72 19.97 34.24
N ARG A 211 17.35 19.20 35.13
CA ARG A 211 18.40 18.24 34.78
C ARG A 211 17.88 17.16 33.84
N ALA A 212 16.68 16.64 34.06
CA ALA A 212 16.06 15.65 33.17
C ALA A 212 15.79 16.20 31.75
N VAL A 213 15.28 17.44 31.65
CA VAL A 213 15.03 18.11 30.38
C VAL A 213 16.34 18.34 29.61
N ILE A 214 17.41 18.80 30.31
CA ILE A 214 18.73 18.99 29.70
C ILE A 214 19.30 17.66 29.22
N ALA A 215 19.33 16.65 30.08
CA ALA A 215 19.85 15.33 29.71
C ALA A 215 19.10 14.71 28.52
N THR A 216 17.78 14.92 28.43
CA THR A 216 16.98 14.47 27.27
C THR A 216 17.33 15.26 26.01
N GLY A 217 17.55 16.58 26.16
CA GLY A 217 17.95 17.45 25.04
C GLY A 217 19.33 17.08 24.48
N ASP A 218 20.30 16.91 25.37
CA ASP A 218 21.68 16.52 25.01
C ASP A 218 21.69 15.13 24.35
N PHE A 219 20.98 14.17 24.92
CA PHE A 219 20.82 12.83 24.33
C PHE A 219 20.22 12.89 22.93
N LEU A 220 19.11 13.62 22.74
CA LEU A 220 18.48 13.77 21.43
C LEU A 220 19.40 14.53 20.45
N GLY A 221 20.11 15.56 20.93
CA GLY A 221 21.04 16.35 20.11
C GLY A 221 22.26 15.55 19.65
N GLU A 222 22.80 14.68 20.50
CA GLU A 222 23.98 13.86 20.19
C GLU A 222 23.61 12.62 19.35
N TYR A 223 22.49 11.96 19.67
CA TYR A 223 22.12 10.67 19.09
C TYR A 223 21.02 10.71 18.01
N TRP A 224 20.53 11.89 17.60
CA TRP A 224 19.42 12.01 16.65
C TRP A 224 19.65 11.23 15.33
N LEU A 225 20.90 11.25 14.82
CA LEU A 225 21.25 10.53 13.59
C LEU A 225 21.18 9.01 13.80
N TYR A 226 21.73 8.50 14.90
CA TYR A 226 21.70 7.08 15.24
C TYR A 226 20.26 6.60 15.48
N ILE A 227 19.46 7.40 16.17
CA ILE A 227 18.02 7.15 16.42
C ILE A 227 17.26 7.08 15.08
N SER A 228 17.52 8.03 14.17
CA SER A 228 16.87 8.07 12.87
C SER A 228 17.24 6.84 12.02
N VAL A 229 18.52 6.48 11.95
CA VAL A 229 18.98 5.29 11.23
C VAL A 229 18.40 4.02 11.85
N PHE A 230 18.39 3.93 13.19
CA PHE A 230 17.81 2.79 13.90
C PHE A 230 16.32 2.61 13.61
N ILE A 231 15.53 3.70 13.61
CA ILE A 231 14.11 3.67 13.25
C ILE A 231 13.91 3.20 11.81
N ILE A 232 14.72 3.70 10.87
CA ILE A 232 14.66 3.28 9.45
C ILE A 232 14.95 1.78 9.33
N ILE A 233 16.01 1.30 9.99
CA ILE A 233 16.39 -0.13 9.95
C ILE A 233 15.28 -0.99 10.56
N ILE A 234 14.76 -0.63 11.74
CA ILE A 234 13.66 -1.37 12.39
C ILE A 234 12.43 -1.41 11.48
N THR A 235 12.04 -0.27 10.90
CA THR A 235 10.87 -0.19 10.02
C THR A 235 11.07 -1.06 8.77
N ALA A 236 12.25 -1.04 8.17
CA ALA A 236 12.58 -1.88 7.03
C ALA A 236 12.56 -3.38 7.37
N LEU A 237 13.15 -3.78 8.50
CA LEU A 237 13.12 -5.16 8.99
C LEU A 237 11.69 -5.61 9.31
N PHE A 238 10.91 -4.76 9.95
CA PHE A 238 9.52 -5.05 10.28
C PHE A 238 8.67 -5.28 9.01
N GLN A 239 8.80 -4.42 8.01
CA GLN A 239 8.15 -4.60 6.71
C GLN A 239 8.62 -5.87 5.99
N PHE A 240 9.91 -6.17 6.06
CA PHE A 240 10.45 -7.40 5.49
C PHE A 240 9.84 -8.64 6.14
N PHE A 241 9.76 -8.70 7.49
CA PHE A 241 9.15 -9.82 8.20
C PHE A 241 7.65 -9.95 7.92
N LEU A 242 6.91 -8.84 7.80
CA LEU A 242 5.50 -8.86 7.42
C LEU A 242 5.26 -9.48 6.03
N GLN A 243 6.19 -9.25 5.09
CA GLN A 243 6.07 -9.81 3.73
C GLN A 243 6.61 -11.24 3.62
N ALA A 244 7.68 -11.56 4.34
CA ALA A 244 8.38 -12.83 4.23
C ALA A 244 7.75 -13.96 5.09
N ASN A 245 7.08 -13.62 6.21
CA ASN A 245 6.62 -14.61 7.18
C ASN A 245 5.12 -14.50 7.46
N ARG A 246 4.35 -15.47 6.94
CA ARG A 246 2.89 -15.54 7.15
C ARG A 246 2.49 -15.65 8.63
N ALA A 247 3.28 -16.35 9.45
CA ALA A 247 2.98 -16.48 10.88
C ALA A 247 3.15 -15.15 11.62
N PHE A 248 4.21 -14.40 11.27
CA PHE A 248 4.41 -13.05 11.80
C PHE A 248 3.28 -12.11 11.39
N LYS A 249 2.88 -12.14 10.10
CA LYS A 249 1.74 -11.36 9.60
C LYS A 249 0.45 -11.72 10.33
N TYR A 250 0.20 -13.01 10.60
CA TYR A 250 -0.98 -13.46 11.34
C TYR A 250 -1.03 -12.89 12.76
N ILE A 251 0.10 -12.90 13.50
CA ILE A 251 0.19 -12.33 14.84
C ILE A 251 -0.06 -10.82 14.81
N TYR A 252 0.55 -10.12 13.87
CA TYR A 252 0.38 -8.69 13.67
C TYR A 252 -1.07 -8.32 13.34
N ASP A 253 -1.68 -8.99 12.37
CA ASP A 253 -3.08 -8.76 11.97
C ASP A 253 -4.06 -9.06 13.12
N LYS A 254 -3.80 -10.12 13.89
CA LYS A 254 -4.58 -10.46 15.10
C LYS A 254 -4.44 -9.38 16.18
N PHE A 255 -3.22 -8.88 16.40
CA PHE A 255 -2.98 -7.78 17.34
C PHE A 255 -3.74 -6.51 16.91
N LEU A 256 -3.66 -6.13 15.65
CA LEU A 256 -4.41 -4.98 15.13
C LEU A 256 -5.92 -5.13 15.30
N LEU A 257 -6.47 -6.33 15.07
CA LEU A 257 -7.90 -6.61 15.29
C LEU A 257 -8.30 -6.51 16.78
N SER A 258 -7.39 -6.72 17.72
CA SER A 258 -7.65 -6.59 19.16
C SER A 258 -7.67 -5.15 19.66
N LEU A 259 -7.12 -4.21 18.89
CA LEU A 259 -7.08 -2.80 19.27
C LEU A 259 -8.47 -2.16 19.10
N PRO A 260 -8.99 -1.46 20.13
CA PRO A 260 -10.22 -0.68 19.98
C PRO A 260 -10.02 0.37 18.88
N LEU A 261 -11.04 0.70 18.11
CA LEU A 261 -11.02 1.57 16.93
C LEU A 261 -10.35 0.93 15.70
N PHE A 262 -9.06 0.58 15.75
CA PHE A 262 -8.33 -0.02 14.61
C PHE A 262 -8.94 -1.35 14.17
N GLY A 263 -9.24 -2.23 15.13
CA GLY A 263 -9.84 -3.53 14.84
C GLY A 263 -11.20 -3.39 14.14
N LYS A 264 -12.02 -2.43 14.58
CA LYS A 264 -13.33 -2.18 13.94
C LYS A 264 -13.19 -1.58 12.54
N VAL A 265 -12.25 -0.67 12.31
CA VAL A 265 -11.97 -0.11 10.98
C VAL A 265 -11.51 -1.22 10.01
N ILE A 266 -10.59 -2.08 10.44
CA ILE A 266 -10.11 -3.21 9.63
C ILE A 266 -11.25 -4.18 9.34
N GLN A 267 -12.02 -4.56 10.36
CA GLN A 267 -13.16 -5.46 10.22
C GLN A 267 -14.18 -4.93 9.22
N THR A 268 -14.67 -3.69 9.40
CA THR A 268 -15.66 -3.10 8.50
C THR A 268 -15.14 -2.95 7.07
N PHE A 269 -13.84 -2.66 6.90
CA PHE A 269 -13.23 -2.55 5.58
C PHE A 269 -13.15 -3.91 4.86
N GLU A 270 -12.76 -4.97 5.57
CA GLU A 270 -12.70 -6.32 4.99
C GLU A 270 -14.10 -6.86 4.66
N LEU A 271 -15.10 -6.60 5.51
CA LEU A 271 -16.51 -6.96 5.25
C LEU A 271 -17.06 -6.20 4.04
N ALA A 272 -16.80 -4.89 3.94
CA ALA A 272 -17.17 -4.08 2.78
C ALA A 272 -16.55 -4.61 1.48
N ARG A 273 -15.24 -4.90 1.51
CA ARG A 273 -14.49 -5.45 0.38
C ARG A 273 -15.05 -6.80 -0.07
N PHE A 274 -15.24 -7.72 0.87
CA PHE A 274 -15.81 -9.03 0.57
C PHE A 274 -17.18 -8.90 -0.08
N SER A 275 -18.06 -8.11 0.51
CA SER A 275 -19.43 -7.90 0.03
C SER A 275 -19.46 -7.28 -1.37
N TYR A 276 -18.65 -6.24 -1.57
CA TYR A 276 -18.57 -5.57 -2.86
C TYR A 276 -18.12 -6.51 -3.98
N ILE A 277 -17.01 -7.20 -3.77
CA ILE A 277 -16.47 -8.13 -4.78
C ILE A 277 -17.44 -9.27 -5.04
N THR A 278 -18.07 -9.83 -3.99
CA THR A 278 -19.09 -10.87 -4.15
C THR A 278 -20.28 -10.38 -4.96
N SER A 279 -20.80 -9.17 -4.66
CA SER A 279 -21.90 -8.58 -5.42
C SER A 279 -21.54 -8.40 -6.89
N VAL A 280 -20.38 -7.80 -7.19
CA VAL A 280 -19.91 -7.58 -8.56
C VAL A 280 -19.82 -8.89 -9.34
N LEU A 281 -19.20 -9.91 -8.74
CA LEU A 281 -19.05 -11.22 -9.38
C LEU A 281 -20.38 -11.90 -9.64
N VAL A 282 -21.31 -11.89 -8.67
CA VAL A 282 -22.63 -12.51 -8.84
C VAL A 282 -23.47 -11.76 -9.87
N LYS A 283 -23.46 -10.42 -9.87
CA LYS A 283 -24.11 -9.60 -10.91
C LYS A 283 -23.55 -9.87 -12.30
N SER A 284 -22.27 -10.23 -12.37
CA SER A 284 -21.61 -10.59 -13.63
C SER A 284 -21.86 -12.04 -14.05
N GLY A 285 -22.78 -12.76 -13.39
CA GLY A 285 -23.17 -14.13 -13.77
C GLY A 285 -22.33 -15.24 -13.15
N VAL A 286 -21.39 -14.89 -12.24
CA VAL A 286 -20.63 -15.88 -11.49
C VAL A 286 -21.52 -16.54 -10.45
N THR A 287 -21.47 -17.85 -10.33
CA THR A 287 -22.23 -18.55 -9.28
C THR A 287 -21.80 -18.06 -7.89
N PHE A 288 -22.76 -17.93 -6.97
CA PHE A 288 -22.47 -17.44 -5.61
C PHE A 288 -21.37 -18.21 -4.91
N VAL A 289 -21.38 -19.54 -5.03
CA VAL A 289 -20.32 -20.43 -4.47
C VAL A 289 -18.92 -20.02 -4.96
N HIS A 290 -18.80 -19.75 -6.26
CA HIS A 290 -17.51 -19.36 -6.84
C HIS A 290 -17.14 -17.93 -6.47
N ALA A 291 -18.10 -17.00 -6.44
CA ALA A 291 -17.90 -15.62 -6.04
C ALA A 291 -17.40 -15.53 -4.58
N VAL A 292 -18.02 -16.27 -3.64
CA VAL A 292 -17.60 -16.34 -2.24
C VAL A 292 -16.16 -16.87 -2.11
N LYS A 293 -15.82 -17.95 -2.83
CA LYS A 293 -14.47 -18.49 -2.85
C LYS A 293 -13.42 -17.47 -3.34
N LEU A 294 -13.72 -16.76 -4.41
CA LEU A 294 -12.83 -15.74 -4.95
C LEU A 294 -12.70 -14.54 -3.99
N ALA A 295 -13.82 -13.99 -3.53
CA ALA A 295 -13.85 -12.86 -2.62
C ALA A 295 -13.13 -13.15 -1.30
N SER A 296 -13.27 -14.36 -0.75
CA SER A 296 -12.54 -14.79 0.47
C SER A 296 -11.02 -14.74 0.29
N ASN A 297 -10.51 -15.07 -0.91
CA ASN A 297 -9.08 -15.09 -1.18
C ASN A 297 -8.45 -13.71 -1.40
N ILE A 298 -9.27 -12.68 -1.59
CA ILE A 298 -8.81 -11.31 -1.86
C ILE A 298 -8.62 -10.50 -0.59
N LEU A 299 -9.16 -10.94 0.55
CA LEU A 299 -9.03 -10.26 1.82
C LEU A 299 -7.56 -10.10 2.22
N ASP A 300 -7.22 -8.93 2.77
CA ASP A 300 -5.84 -8.57 3.13
C ASP A 300 -5.47 -9.01 4.54
N ASN A 301 -6.40 -8.86 5.51
CA ASN A 301 -6.18 -9.32 6.86
C ASN A 301 -6.20 -10.84 6.91
N VAL A 302 -5.08 -11.45 7.28
CA VAL A 302 -4.90 -12.92 7.21
C VAL A 302 -5.85 -13.64 8.16
N VAL A 303 -6.23 -13.05 9.29
CA VAL A 303 -7.13 -13.68 10.28
C VAL A 303 -8.54 -13.78 9.72
N ILE A 304 -9.10 -12.65 9.25
CA ILE A 304 -10.43 -12.61 8.64
C ILE A 304 -10.45 -13.46 7.36
N LYS A 305 -9.40 -13.36 6.54
CA LYS A 305 -9.24 -14.21 5.35
C LYS A 305 -9.33 -15.69 5.66
N ASP A 306 -8.62 -16.17 6.68
CA ASP A 306 -8.65 -17.58 7.06
C ASP A 306 -10.05 -18.01 7.52
N GLU A 307 -10.81 -17.14 8.21
CA GLU A 307 -12.20 -17.39 8.59
C GLU A 307 -13.11 -17.53 7.36
N PHE A 308 -13.03 -16.60 6.42
CA PHE A 308 -13.82 -16.61 5.20
C PHE A 308 -13.45 -17.76 4.25
N VAL A 309 -12.17 -18.05 4.12
CA VAL A 309 -11.69 -19.21 3.31
C VAL A 309 -12.17 -20.53 3.90
N LYS A 310 -12.22 -20.69 5.23
CA LYS A 310 -12.78 -21.88 5.86
C LYS A 310 -14.28 -21.99 5.61
N ALA A 311 -15.02 -20.89 5.75
CA ALA A 311 -16.44 -20.86 5.46
C ALA A 311 -16.71 -21.15 3.98
N SER A 312 -15.95 -20.57 3.05
CA SER A 312 -16.11 -20.79 1.60
C SER A 312 -15.91 -22.26 1.17
N LYS A 313 -15.07 -23.03 1.87
CA LYS A 313 -14.90 -24.46 1.59
C LYS A 313 -16.16 -25.25 1.89
N GLU A 314 -16.84 -24.96 3.01
CA GLU A 314 -18.10 -25.62 3.34
C GLU A 314 -19.23 -25.25 2.34
N VAL A 315 -19.17 -24.05 1.76
CA VAL A 315 -20.12 -23.65 0.69
C VAL A 315 -19.94 -24.49 -0.58
N VAL A 316 -18.71 -24.81 -0.93
CA VAL A 316 -18.42 -25.74 -2.04
C VAL A 316 -18.98 -27.16 -1.77
N GLU A 317 -19.05 -27.55 -0.50
CA GLU A 317 -19.66 -28.79 -0.04
C GLU A 317 -21.21 -28.75 0.03
N GLY A 318 -21.82 -27.61 -0.36
CA GLY A 318 -23.28 -27.45 -0.41
C GLY A 318 -23.94 -26.85 0.84
N LYS A 319 -23.15 -26.40 1.83
CA LYS A 319 -23.69 -25.73 3.02
C LYS A 319 -23.99 -24.26 2.73
N LYS A 320 -24.94 -23.67 3.47
CA LYS A 320 -25.20 -22.22 3.41
C LYS A 320 -23.98 -21.45 3.92
N PHE A 321 -23.60 -20.37 3.25
CA PHE A 321 -22.48 -19.53 3.63
C PHE A 321 -22.70 -18.84 4.98
N SER A 322 -23.91 -18.35 5.22
CA SER A 322 -24.30 -17.77 6.52
C SER A 322 -24.07 -18.73 7.69
N THR A 323 -24.45 -20.00 7.55
CA THR A 323 -24.25 -21.04 8.56
C THR A 323 -22.76 -21.32 8.78
N SER A 324 -22.00 -21.45 7.70
CA SER A 324 -20.55 -21.69 7.76
C SER A 324 -19.80 -20.51 8.35
N LEU A 325 -20.21 -19.27 8.00
CA LEU A 325 -19.60 -18.07 8.54
C LEU A 325 -19.94 -17.88 10.03
N SER A 326 -21.14 -18.28 10.48
CA SER A 326 -21.51 -18.30 11.91
C SER A 326 -20.60 -19.23 12.74
N LYS A 327 -20.09 -20.30 12.12
CA LYS A 327 -19.18 -21.25 12.77
C LYS A 327 -17.74 -20.76 12.83
N TYR A 328 -17.25 -20.13 11.78
CA TYR A 328 -15.83 -19.75 11.64
C TYR A 328 -15.55 -18.27 11.83
N GLY A 329 -16.52 -17.39 11.58
CA GLY A 329 -16.37 -15.94 11.55
C GLY A 329 -16.40 -15.29 12.92
N LYS A 330 -15.33 -15.45 13.70
CA LYS A 330 -15.20 -14.84 15.04
C LYS A 330 -15.14 -13.31 14.99
N HIS A 331 -14.61 -12.77 13.90
CA HIS A 331 -14.46 -11.32 13.68
C HIS A 331 -15.52 -10.80 12.70
N VAL A 332 -16.70 -11.45 12.64
CA VAL A 332 -17.79 -11.04 11.77
C VAL A 332 -19.02 -10.66 12.61
N ASP A 333 -19.61 -9.53 12.31
CA ASP A 333 -20.80 -9.06 13.02
C ASP A 333 -22.00 -9.97 12.78
N LYS A 334 -22.82 -10.20 13.80
CA LYS A 334 -24.04 -11.03 13.68
C LYS A 334 -25.03 -10.49 12.64
N SER A 335 -25.12 -9.15 12.54
CA SER A 335 -25.97 -8.50 11.53
C SER A 335 -25.53 -8.80 10.11
N PHE A 336 -24.22 -8.89 9.86
CA PHE A 336 -23.66 -9.30 8.58
C PHE A 336 -24.09 -10.73 8.20
N ILE A 337 -23.95 -11.67 9.15
CA ILE A 337 -24.33 -13.06 8.95
C ILE A 337 -25.86 -13.20 8.70
N GLN A 338 -26.67 -12.46 9.46
CA GLN A 338 -28.14 -12.46 9.29
C GLN A 338 -28.58 -11.91 7.94
N ALA A 339 -27.93 -10.81 7.47
CA ALA A 339 -28.23 -10.27 6.16
C ALA A 339 -27.89 -11.26 5.04
N ILE A 340 -26.75 -11.97 5.15
CA ILE A 340 -26.40 -13.01 4.17
C ILE A 340 -27.43 -14.14 4.20
N ALA A 341 -27.85 -14.59 5.39
CA ALA A 341 -28.87 -15.64 5.51
C ALA A 341 -30.19 -15.25 4.80
N LEU A 342 -30.60 -13.99 4.95
CA LEU A 342 -31.78 -13.46 4.24
C LEU A 342 -31.57 -13.47 2.72
N GLY A 343 -30.41 -13.05 2.23
CA GLY A 343 -30.07 -13.09 0.81
C GLY A 343 -30.04 -14.51 0.23
N GLU A 344 -29.56 -15.49 1.01
CA GLU A 344 -29.57 -16.89 0.62
C GLU A 344 -31.00 -17.47 0.57
N GLU A 345 -31.90 -17.02 1.44
CA GLU A 345 -33.30 -17.46 1.46
C GLU A 345 -34.14 -16.83 0.34
N THR A 346 -33.90 -15.57 0.06
CA THR A 346 -34.61 -14.83 -0.99
C THR A 346 -34.04 -15.01 -2.39
N SER A 347 -32.87 -15.67 -2.51
CA SER A 347 -32.09 -15.77 -3.75
C SER A 347 -31.61 -14.39 -4.29
N GLU A 348 -31.65 -13.33 -3.47
CA GLU A 348 -31.23 -11.98 -3.82
C GLU A 348 -29.84 -11.63 -3.25
N VAL A 349 -28.94 -12.62 -3.22
CA VAL A 349 -27.62 -12.46 -2.57
C VAL A 349 -26.82 -11.30 -3.16
N ALA A 350 -26.92 -11.07 -4.48
CA ALA A 350 -26.18 -9.99 -5.14
C ALA A 350 -26.60 -8.60 -4.62
N LEU A 351 -27.91 -8.40 -4.42
CA LEU A 351 -28.47 -7.14 -3.90
C LEU A 351 -28.08 -6.95 -2.43
N VAL A 352 -28.24 -8.02 -1.62
CA VAL A 352 -27.88 -7.98 -0.20
C VAL A 352 -26.38 -7.68 -0.03
N MET A 353 -25.53 -8.32 -0.82
CA MET A 353 -24.08 -8.05 -0.80
C MET A 353 -23.73 -6.62 -1.21
N GLN A 354 -24.46 -6.04 -2.19
CA GLN A 354 -24.27 -4.63 -2.55
C GLN A 354 -24.64 -3.70 -1.39
N ASN A 355 -25.79 -3.93 -0.78
CA ASN A 355 -26.24 -3.11 0.35
C ASN A 355 -25.30 -3.22 1.56
N LEU A 356 -24.78 -4.41 1.84
CA LEU A 356 -23.78 -4.62 2.87
C LEU A 356 -22.48 -3.89 2.54
N ALA A 357 -22.02 -3.92 1.30
CA ALA A 357 -20.84 -3.20 0.87
C ALA A 357 -21.01 -1.69 1.10
N ASP A 358 -22.10 -1.11 0.64
CA ASP A 358 -22.38 0.32 0.77
C ASP A 358 -22.47 0.72 2.25
N LEU A 359 -23.18 -0.06 3.08
CA LEU A 359 -23.31 0.15 4.52
C LEU A 359 -21.94 0.15 5.22
N TYR A 360 -21.14 -0.89 4.98
CA TYR A 360 -19.84 -1.02 5.66
C TYR A 360 -18.78 -0.05 5.12
N PHE A 361 -18.86 0.39 3.87
CA PHE A 361 -18.01 1.48 3.38
C PHE A 361 -18.36 2.80 4.07
N GLU A 362 -19.64 3.09 4.26
CA GLU A 362 -20.08 4.31 4.93
C GLU A 362 -19.74 4.28 6.43
N GLU A 363 -19.93 3.15 7.09
CA GLU A 363 -19.53 2.94 8.48
C GLU A 363 -17.99 3.09 8.64
N ASN A 364 -17.21 2.55 7.71
CA ASN A 364 -15.76 2.68 7.72
C ASN A 364 -15.32 4.15 7.56
N ARG A 365 -15.94 4.89 6.63
CA ARG A 365 -15.70 6.34 6.49
C ARG A 365 -15.96 7.09 7.78
N SER A 366 -17.11 6.85 8.40
CA SER A 366 -17.48 7.51 9.65
C SER A 366 -16.49 7.23 10.78
N LYS A 367 -16.00 6.00 10.89
CA LYS A 367 -14.97 5.63 11.88
C LYS A 367 -13.63 6.30 11.61
N ILE A 368 -13.22 6.38 10.34
CA ILE A 368 -11.99 7.08 9.95
C ILE A 368 -12.13 8.58 10.25
N ASP A 369 -13.25 9.20 9.91
CA ASP A 369 -13.51 10.62 10.18
C ASP A 369 -13.48 10.90 11.69
N LEU A 370 -14.09 10.03 12.52
CA LEU A 370 -14.02 10.12 13.99
C LEU A 370 -12.56 10.00 14.49
N PHE A 371 -11.80 9.03 13.98
CA PHE A 371 -10.39 8.86 14.37
C PHE A 371 -9.56 10.09 14.04
N LEU A 372 -9.73 10.64 12.83
CA LEU A 372 -9.02 11.83 12.39
C LEU A 372 -9.41 13.08 13.20
N SER A 373 -10.67 13.22 13.59
CA SER A 373 -11.14 14.33 14.42
C SER A 373 -10.61 14.29 15.85
N LEU A 374 -10.37 13.10 16.40
CA LEU A 374 -9.77 12.93 17.73
C LEU A 374 -8.26 13.13 17.73
N LEU A 375 -7.60 12.98 16.60
CA LEU A 375 -6.16 13.10 16.49
C LEU A 375 -5.69 14.53 16.79
N GLU A 376 -6.44 15.55 16.36
CA GLU A 376 -6.10 16.96 16.59
C GLU A 376 -6.10 17.34 18.09
N PRO A 377 -7.17 17.11 18.88
CA PRO A 377 -7.15 17.40 20.33
C PRO A 377 -6.05 16.66 21.08
N VAL A 378 -5.79 15.40 20.73
CA VAL A 378 -4.73 14.60 21.36
C VAL A 378 -3.35 15.20 21.06
N LEU A 379 -3.09 15.64 19.83
CA LEU A 379 -1.83 16.28 19.48
C LEU A 379 -1.64 17.63 20.19
N ILE A 380 -2.68 18.46 20.24
CA ILE A 380 -2.62 19.75 20.93
C ILE A 380 -2.33 19.53 22.42
N LEU A 381 -2.99 18.56 23.04
CA LEU A 381 -2.76 18.22 24.45
C LEU A 381 -1.32 17.73 24.67
N PHE A 382 -0.84 16.83 23.81
CA PHE A 382 0.52 16.30 23.90
C PHE A 382 1.58 17.39 23.76
N VAL A 383 1.43 18.26 22.77
CA VAL A 383 2.33 19.41 22.55
C VAL A 383 2.26 20.39 23.71
N GLY A 384 1.05 20.71 24.19
CA GLY A 384 0.84 21.60 25.32
C GLY A 384 1.49 21.08 26.61
N ILE A 385 1.36 19.78 26.90
CA ILE A 385 2.02 19.16 28.06
C ILE A 385 3.55 19.21 27.86
N THR A 386 4.06 18.87 26.70
CA THR A 386 5.52 18.89 26.42
C THR A 386 6.11 20.29 26.63
N ILE A 387 5.49 21.30 26.04
CA ILE A 387 5.93 22.70 26.22
C ILE A 387 5.77 23.13 27.67
N GLY A 388 4.64 22.79 28.32
CA GLY A 388 4.40 23.09 29.72
C GLY A 388 5.48 22.52 30.64
N VAL A 389 5.88 21.27 30.46
CA VAL A 389 7.00 20.65 31.20
C VAL A 389 8.30 21.41 31.01
N ILE A 390 8.63 21.79 29.76
CA ILE A 390 9.85 22.56 29.47
C ILE A 390 9.81 23.93 30.15
N VAL A 391 8.68 24.63 30.07
CA VAL A 391 8.51 25.97 30.73
C VAL A 391 8.62 25.86 32.22
N VAL A 392 7.96 24.89 32.87
CA VAL A 392 8.07 24.66 34.32
C VAL A 392 9.52 24.30 34.67
N ALA A 393 10.19 23.46 33.91
CA ALA A 393 11.60 23.12 34.12
C ALA A 393 12.53 24.34 34.05
N MET A 394 12.16 25.38 33.31
CA MET A 394 12.92 26.65 33.21
C MET A 394 12.57 27.64 34.30
N LEU A 395 11.31 27.70 34.73
CA LEU A 395 10.86 28.66 35.75
C LEU A 395 11.23 28.22 37.16
N LEU A 396 11.19 26.92 37.47
CA LEU A 396 11.54 26.37 38.79
C LEU A 396 12.89 26.85 39.32
N PRO A 397 13.97 26.83 38.52
CA PRO A 397 15.25 27.39 38.94
C PRO A 397 15.17 28.88 39.34
N ILE A 398 14.44 29.68 38.53
CA ILE A 398 14.32 31.14 38.80
C ILE A 398 13.60 31.41 40.12
N PHE A 399 12.55 30.65 40.45
CA PHE A 399 11.85 30.76 41.74
C PHE A 399 12.71 30.29 42.91
N SER A 400 13.50 29.23 42.74
CA SER A 400 14.37 28.71 43.79
C SER A 400 15.48 29.71 44.18
N MET A 401 15.94 30.55 43.24
CA MET A 401 16.91 31.63 43.52
C MET A 401 16.36 32.71 44.46
N ASN A 402 15.06 32.98 44.41
CA ASN A 402 14.45 34.05 45.21
C ASN A 402 14.16 33.62 46.65
N ILE A 403 14.00 32.32 46.92
CA ILE A 403 13.69 31.78 48.25
C ILE A 403 14.96 31.64 49.12
N GLY A 404 16.13 31.48 48.49
CA GLY A 404 17.42 31.38 49.20
C GLY A 404 18.02 32.71 49.69
N LYS A 405 17.34 33.84 49.47
CA LYS A 405 17.76 35.16 49.92
C LYS A 405 16.93 35.76 51.10
N MET A 406 15.98 35.00 51.67
CA MET A 406 15.34 35.27 52.93
C MET A 406 15.91 34.35 54.01
#